data_f1b5776d7767e2996e4a9472dd662db4
#
_entry.id   f1b5776d7767e2996e4a9472dd662db4
#
_cell.length_a   1.000
_cell.length_b   1.000
_cell.length_c   1.000
_cell.angle_alpha   90.00
_cell.angle_beta   90.00
_cell.angle_gamma   90.00
#
_symmetry.space_group_name_H-M   'P 1'
#
loop_
_entity.id
_entity.type
_entity.pdbx_description
1 polymer ?
#
loop_
_entity_poly.entity_id
_entity_poly.type
_entity_poly.pdbx_seq_one_letter_code
_entity_poly.pdbx_strand_id
1 'polypeptide(L)'
;MLSSKNKPNNIIKYTYLSHDNNSNIIHIGYGIDNNYARCCATSIASFCINNPNQNFTFHIITNNLSLSSKEKYNLLAKDYLIDIYIYEINPKELSNLPTQTHLPIATYFRFLLPLIIKDIDILYYIDADILCLQNTSELFNTPLNNYIIGAVSDIPKMNKKRNKALNLQDHIYFNAGMLAINIKKWIEFDTFNKVLNVIYKNPKRFSYLDQDALNLVLHNHIKYFNSKFNCLDISKINTNDIVLLHLAAHPKPWNIAFPISNVCNDFNKNLYKSYEDKTPWKDTPLEQPKNYKELKVYSKALRYNKEYLKG
;
A
#
# COMPACT_ATOMS: atom_id res chain seq x y z
N MET A 1 5.35 23.37 5.88
CA MET A 1 5.21 23.66 4.44
C MET A 1 6.13 22.70 3.69
N LEU A 2 5.64 22.05 2.62
CA LEU A 2 6.51 21.32 1.70
C LEU A 2 7.62 22.28 1.28
N SER A 3 8.88 21.90 1.48
CA SER A 3 9.97 22.64 0.84
C SER A 3 9.74 22.59 -0.67
N SER A 4 10.24 23.59 -1.40
CA SER A 4 10.13 23.60 -2.88
C SER A 4 10.71 22.33 -3.52
N LYS A 5 11.48 21.55 -2.78
CA LYS A 5 12.18 20.32 -3.21
C LYS A 5 11.28 19.09 -3.26
N ASN A 6 10.13 19.08 -2.55
CA ASN A 6 9.20 17.94 -2.47
C ASN A 6 7.90 18.17 -3.23
N LYS A 7 7.78 19.26 -3.99
CA LYS A 7 6.66 19.44 -4.90
C LYS A 7 6.75 18.43 -6.05
N PRO A 8 5.60 17.94 -6.55
CA PRO A 8 5.59 17.15 -7.77
C PRO A 8 6.27 17.91 -8.90
N ASN A 9 7.16 17.25 -9.64
CA ASN A 9 7.78 17.79 -10.86
C ASN A 9 6.74 17.85 -11.99
N ASN A 10 5.81 16.90 -11.97
CA ASN A 10 4.74 16.77 -12.95
C ASN A 10 3.50 16.16 -12.28
N ILE A 11 2.32 16.56 -12.73
CA ILE A 11 1.04 15.98 -12.32
C ILE A 11 0.29 15.59 -13.59
N ILE A 12 0.08 14.28 -13.76
CA ILE A 12 -0.70 13.72 -14.86
C ILE A 12 -2.09 13.40 -14.31
N LYS A 13 -3.12 13.81 -15.03
CA LYS A 13 -4.51 13.64 -14.64
C LYS A 13 -5.27 12.88 -15.72
N TYR A 14 -5.88 11.78 -15.31
CA TYR A 14 -6.85 11.03 -16.11
C TYR A 14 -8.19 11.12 -15.39
N THR A 15 -9.14 11.87 -15.95
CA THR A 15 -10.41 12.24 -15.31
C THR A 15 -11.57 11.73 -16.16
N TYR A 16 -12.22 10.68 -15.67
CA TYR A 16 -13.34 10.01 -16.32
C TYR A 16 -14.53 9.81 -15.37
N LEU A 17 -14.40 10.18 -14.10
CA LEU A 17 -15.49 10.14 -13.15
C LEU A 17 -16.54 11.19 -13.53
N SER A 18 -17.82 10.77 -13.59
CA SER A 18 -18.93 11.70 -13.73
C SER A 18 -19.12 12.46 -12.40
N HIS A 19 -18.78 13.74 -12.40
CA HIS A 19 -18.91 14.60 -11.21
C HIS A 19 -20.33 15.14 -11.10
N ASP A 20 -21.25 14.37 -10.50
CA ASP A 20 -22.46 14.94 -9.96
C ASP A 20 -22.10 15.65 -8.64
N ASN A 21 -22.50 16.91 -8.49
CA ASN A 21 -22.15 17.81 -7.38
C ASN A 21 -22.48 17.30 -5.95
N ASN A 22 -23.08 16.11 -5.80
CA ASN A 22 -23.49 15.49 -4.53
C ASN A 22 -22.79 14.14 -4.27
N SER A 23 -21.83 13.72 -5.06
CA SER A 23 -21.17 12.42 -4.86
C SER A 23 -20.08 12.51 -3.81
N ASN A 24 -20.16 11.67 -2.77
CA ASN A 24 -19.06 11.48 -1.82
C ASN A 24 -17.92 10.75 -2.54
N ILE A 25 -16.81 11.43 -2.83
CA ILE A 25 -15.65 10.89 -3.50
C ILE A 25 -14.72 10.29 -2.45
N ILE A 26 -14.33 9.03 -2.63
CA ILE A 26 -13.33 8.36 -1.80
C ILE A 26 -11.95 8.52 -2.44
N HIS A 27 -11.02 9.07 -1.68
CA HIS A 27 -9.64 9.30 -2.11
C HIS A 27 -8.73 8.20 -1.62
N ILE A 28 -8.16 7.41 -2.56
CA ILE A 28 -7.22 6.32 -2.27
C ILE A 28 -5.83 6.68 -2.81
N GLY A 29 -4.79 6.52 -1.99
CA GLY A 29 -3.42 6.87 -2.31
C GLY A 29 -2.48 5.67 -2.34
N TYR A 30 -1.56 5.66 -3.30
CA TYR A 30 -0.50 4.66 -3.48
C TYR A 30 0.87 5.32 -3.61
N GLY A 31 1.90 4.71 -3.02
CA GLY A 31 3.29 5.09 -3.24
C GLY A 31 4.01 3.96 -3.96
N ILE A 32 4.41 4.16 -5.24
CA ILE A 32 5.00 3.10 -6.06
C ILE A 32 6.20 3.56 -6.89
N ASP A 33 7.01 2.59 -7.31
CA ASP A 33 7.87 2.70 -8.47
C ASP A 33 7.25 1.94 -9.69
N ASN A 34 7.95 1.95 -10.82
CA ASN A 34 7.44 1.29 -12.03
C ASN A 34 7.29 -0.24 -11.89
N ASN A 35 8.04 -0.90 -10.99
CA ASN A 35 7.92 -2.34 -10.76
C ASN A 35 6.57 -2.71 -10.11
N TYR A 36 6.01 -1.78 -9.36
CA TYR A 36 4.73 -1.95 -8.68
C TYR A 36 3.52 -1.37 -9.44
N ALA A 37 3.72 -0.84 -10.68
CA ALA A 37 2.63 -0.30 -11.50
C ALA A 37 1.55 -1.36 -11.79
N ARG A 38 1.97 -2.59 -12.11
CA ARG A 38 1.10 -3.75 -12.38
C ARG A 38 0.19 -4.06 -11.19
N CYS A 39 0.76 -4.24 -10.01
CA CYS A 39 -0.03 -4.63 -8.84
C CYS A 39 -0.89 -3.47 -8.30
N CYS A 40 -0.43 -2.24 -8.38
CA CYS A 40 -1.23 -1.07 -8.06
C CYS A 40 -2.49 -0.99 -8.96
N ALA A 41 -2.36 -1.22 -10.27
CA ALA A 41 -3.51 -1.29 -11.18
C ALA A 41 -4.47 -2.44 -10.81
N THR A 42 -3.94 -3.59 -10.40
CA THR A 42 -4.74 -4.73 -9.93
C THR A 42 -5.49 -4.41 -8.65
N SER A 43 -4.84 -3.71 -7.71
CA SER A 43 -5.47 -3.18 -6.51
C SER A 43 -6.61 -2.21 -6.86
N ILE A 44 -6.37 -1.21 -7.70
CA ILE A 44 -7.39 -0.25 -8.17
C ILE A 44 -8.60 -0.99 -8.76
N ALA A 45 -8.37 -1.92 -9.69
CA ALA A 45 -9.45 -2.71 -10.30
C ALA A 45 -10.26 -3.48 -9.24
N SER A 46 -9.60 -4.04 -8.22
CA SER A 46 -10.30 -4.77 -7.15
C SER A 46 -11.23 -3.87 -6.33
N PHE A 47 -10.83 -2.62 -6.06
CA PHE A 47 -11.71 -1.63 -5.41
C PHE A 47 -12.92 -1.29 -6.27
N CYS A 48 -12.73 -1.00 -7.56
CA CYS A 48 -13.81 -0.65 -8.47
C CYS A 48 -14.82 -1.79 -8.64
N ILE A 49 -14.35 -3.03 -8.79
CA ILE A 49 -15.19 -4.22 -9.00
C ILE A 49 -16.07 -4.52 -7.77
N ASN A 50 -15.50 -4.41 -6.57
CA ASN A 50 -16.20 -4.77 -5.35
C ASN A 50 -16.97 -3.59 -4.70
N ASN A 51 -16.89 -2.41 -5.30
CA ASN A 51 -17.61 -1.21 -4.84
C ASN A 51 -18.20 -0.43 -6.05
N PRO A 52 -19.09 -1.02 -6.84
CA PRO A 52 -19.56 -0.43 -8.10
C PRO A 52 -20.36 0.87 -7.91
N ASN A 53 -20.85 1.14 -6.70
CA ASN A 53 -21.64 2.32 -6.36
C ASN A 53 -20.82 3.40 -5.63
N GLN A 54 -19.49 3.23 -5.55
CA GLN A 54 -18.59 4.20 -4.94
C GLN A 54 -17.85 5.00 -6.00
N ASN A 55 -17.74 6.31 -5.79
CA ASN A 55 -16.92 7.17 -6.63
C ASN A 55 -15.50 7.24 -6.07
N PHE A 56 -14.52 6.82 -6.85
CA PHE A 56 -13.12 6.80 -6.45
C PHE A 56 -12.29 7.81 -7.23
N THR A 57 -11.41 8.50 -6.50
CA THR A 57 -10.24 9.18 -7.06
C THR A 57 -8.99 8.53 -6.51
N PHE A 58 -8.14 8.03 -7.42
CA PHE A 58 -6.88 7.38 -7.06
C PHE A 58 -5.69 8.33 -7.25
N HIS A 59 -4.82 8.36 -6.26
CA HIS A 59 -3.64 9.21 -6.20
C HIS A 59 -2.39 8.35 -6.15
N ILE A 60 -1.57 8.41 -7.18
CA ILE A 60 -0.34 7.63 -7.32
C ILE A 60 0.86 8.56 -7.22
N ILE A 61 1.65 8.42 -6.15
CA ILE A 61 2.93 9.12 -6.03
C ILE A 61 4.07 8.20 -6.48
N THR A 62 4.94 8.70 -7.33
CA THR A 62 6.02 7.93 -7.92
C THR A 62 7.24 8.80 -8.23
N ASN A 63 8.40 8.18 -8.31
CA ASN A 63 9.62 8.84 -8.83
C ASN A 63 9.99 8.39 -10.25
N ASN A 64 9.36 7.32 -10.73
CA ASN A 64 9.64 6.76 -12.04
C ASN A 64 8.48 5.89 -12.53
N LEU A 65 7.78 6.32 -13.57
CA LEU A 65 6.79 5.53 -14.30
C LEU A 65 7.10 5.60 -15.81
N SER A 66 7.13 4.43 -16.46
CA SER A 66 7.30 4.35 -17.89
C SER A 66 6.11 4.96 -18.65
N LEU A 67 6.34 5.41 -19.87
CA LEU A 67 5.26 5.91 -20.74
C LEU A 67 4.18 4.82 -20.92
N SER A 68 4.58 3.57 -21.15
CA SER A 68 3.64 2.45 -21.29
C SER A 68 2.79 2.25 -20.03
N SER A 69 3.36 2.39 -18.82
CA SER A 69 2.58 2.30 -17.59
C SER A 69 1.58 3.47 -17.46
N LYS A 70 1.98 4.68 -17.87
CA LYS A 70 1.10 5.86 -17.87
C LYS A 70 -0.09 5.68 -18.84
N GLU A 71 0.18 5.18 -20.05
CA GLU A 71 -0.86 4.87 -21.03
C GLU A 71 -1.84 3.80 -20.51
N LYS A 72 -1.32 2.75 -19.87
CA LYS A 72 -2.15 1.72 -19.25
C LYS A 72 -3.00 2.27 -18.09
N TYR A 73 -2.49 3.21 -17.28
CA TYR A 73 -3.30 3.87 -16.26
C TYR A 73 -4.40 4.75 -16.86
N ASN A 74 -4.15 5.41 -18.00
CA ASN A 74 -5.18 6.13 -18.72
C ASN A 74 -6.32 5.20 -19.18
N LEU A 75 -5.96 4.04 -19.77
CA LEU A 75 -6.94 3.02 -20.17
C LEU A 75 -7.72 2.50 -18.94
N LEU A 76 -7.03 2.18 -17.83
CA LEU A 76 -7.66 1.74 -16.61
C LEU A 76 -8.67 2.77 -16.07
N ALA A 77 -8.30 4.05 -16.08
CA ALA A 77 -9.17 5.14 -15.64
C ALA A 77 -10.44 5.23 -16.47
N LYS A 78 -10.29 5.08 -17.80
CA LYS A 78 -11.40 5.08 -18.76
C LYS A 78 -12.30 3.86 -18.59
N ASP A 79 -11.72 2.67 -18.44
CA ASP A 79 -12.46 1.40 -18.36
C ASP A 79 -13.35 1.33 -17.10
N TYR A 80 -12.90 1.93 -16.02
CA TYR A 80 -13.62 1.95 -14.74
C TYR A 80 -14.36 3.28 -14.44
N LEU A 81 -14.28 4.27 -15.34
CA LEU A 81 -14.89 5.60 -15.18
C LEU A 81 -14.48 6.27 -13.85
N ILE A 82 -13.18 6.25 -13.56
CA ILE A 82 -12.57 6.80 -12.35
C ILE A 82 -11.56 7.91 -12.66
N ASP A 83 -11.18 8.65 -11.63
CA ASP A 83 -10.09 9.61 -11.74
C ASP A 83 -8.79 9.01 -11.21
N ILE A 84 -7.71 9.16 -11.97
CA ILE A 84 -6.35 8.80 -11.56
C ILE A 84 -5.43 10.02 -11.70
N TYR A 85 -4.81 10.42 -10.58
CA TYR A 85 -3.78 11.45 -10.54
C TYR A 85 -2.43 10.83 -10.26
N ILE A 86 -1.44 11.07 -11.14
CA ILE A 86 -0.07 10.59 -10.98
C ILE A 86 0.83 11.78 -10.65
N TYR A 87 1.47 11.73 -9.48
CA TYR A 87 2.38 12.75 -8.97
C TYR A 87 3.81 12.26 -9.15
N GLU A 88 4.52 12.78 -10.15
CA GLU A 88 5.92 12.46 -10.37
C GLU A 88 6.79 13.39 -9.53
N ILE A 89 7.56 12.81 -8.63
CA ILE A 89 8.43 13.55 -7.71
C ILE A 89 9.91 13.22 -7.93
N ASN A 90 10.78 14.16 -7.56
CA ASN A 90 12.19 13.87 -7.33
C ASN A 90 12.43 13.87 -5.82
N PRO A 91 12.53 12.69 -5.18
CA PRO A 91 12.53 12.59 -3.74
C PRO A 91 13.90 12.90 -3.12
N LYS A 92 14.48 14.06 -3.43
CA LYS A 92 15.83 14.44 -2.95
C LYS A 92 15.97 14.38 -1.42
N GLU A 93 14.93 14.79 -0.68
CA GLU A 93 14.94 14.76 0.78
C GLU A 93 14.85 13.33 1.34
N LEU A 94 14.37 12.38 0.54
CA LEU A 94 14.26 10.98 0.91
C LEU A 94 15.47 10.15 0.46
N SER A 95 16.35 10.68 -0.40
CA SER A 95 17.46 9.95 -1.04
C SER A 95 18.47 9.36 -0.05
N ASN A 96 18.62 9.98 1.12
CA ASN A 96 19.52 9.54 2.18
C ASN A 96 18.87 8.61 3.22
N LEU A 97 17.57 8.29 3.05
CA LEU A 97 16.90 7.35 3.93
C LEU A 97 17.35 5.92 3.67
N PRO A 98 17.41 5.06 4.71
CA PRO A 98 17.80 3.67 4.54
C PRO A 98 16.79 2.94 3.64
N THR A 99 17.30 2.11 2.74
CA THR A 99 16.49 1.25 1.86
C THR A 99 16.92 -0.20 1.98
N GLN A 100 16.04 -1.12 1.62
CA GLN A 100 16.32 -2.55 1.54
C GLN A 100 15.89 -3.07 0.16
N THR A 101 16.36 -4.27 -0.22
CA THR A 101 16.05 -4.85 -1.54
C THR A 101 14.54 -4.92 -1.85
N HIS A 102 13.72 -5.14 -0.81
CA HIS A 102 12.26 -5.26 -0.90
C HIS A 102 11.50 -4.06 -0.31
N LEU A 103 12.24 -3.05 0.19
CA LEU A 103 11.69 -1.79 0.72
C LEU A 103 12.44 -0.63 0.06
N PRO A 104 12.06 -0.26 -1.19
CA PRO A 104 12.69 0.83 -1.93
C PRO A 104 12.31 2.20 -1.37
N ILE A 105 12.83 3.27 -1.95
CA ILE A 105 12.52 4.66 -1.58
C ILE A 105 11.00 4.95 -1.65
N ALA A 106 10.27 4.25 -2.53
CA ALA A 106 8.83 4.39 -2.68
C ALA A 106 8.04 4.07 -1.39
N THR A 107 8.61 3.27 -0.48
CA THR A 107 8.05 2.99 0.85
C THR A 107 7.80 4.28 1.65
N TYR A 108 8.61 5.32 1.45
CA TYR A 108 8.47 6.60 2.15
C TYR A 108 7.50 7.57 1.47
N PHE A 109 6.99 7.26 0.29
CA PHE A 109 6.09 8.16 -0.44
C PHE A 109 4.77 8.38 0.29
N ARG A 110 4.36 7.42 1.15
CA ARG A 110 3.20 7.58 2.04
C ARG A 110 3.31 8.77 2.99
N PHE A 111 4.52 9.23 3.30
CA PHE A 111 4.72 10.42 4.13
C PHE A 111 4.47 11.72 3.38
N LEU A 112 4.75 11.73 2.07
CA LEU A 112 4.63 12.90 1.21
C LEU A 112 3.22 13.10 0.69
N LEU A 113 2.50 12.03 0.39
CA LEU A 113 1.22 12.09 -0.29
C LEU A 113 0.20 12.98 0.45
N PRO A 114 0.07 12.92 1.81
CA PRO A 114 -0.81 13.81 2.56
C PRO A 114 -0.45 15.29 2.46
N LEU A 115 0.81 15.62 2.13
CA LEU A 115 1.25 17.02 1.95
C LEU A 115 0.98 17.55 0.53
N ILE A 116 0.87 16.64 -0.44
CA ILE A 116 0.57 16.96 -1.84
C ILE A 116 -0.93 17.16 -2.02
N ILE A 117 -1.74 16.27 -1.39
CA ILE A 117 -3.20 16.22 -1.53
C ILE A 117 -3.83 16.81 -0.26
N LYS A 118 -3.65 18.12 -0.05
CA LYS A 118 -4.06 18.80 1.19
C LYS A 118 -5.51 19.32 1.19
N ASP A 119 -6.19 19.25 0.06
CA ASP A 119 -7.52 19.84 -0.13
C ASP A 119 -8.66 18.83 0.08
N ILE A 120 -8.37 17.67 0.69
CA ILE A 120 -9.32 16.64 1.08
C ILE A 120 -9.22 16.35 2.59
N ASP A 121 -10.30 15.85 3.19
CA ASP A 121 -10.34 15.58 4.62
C ASP A 121 -9.61 14.27 4.98
N ILE A 122 -9.94 13.18 4.28
CA ILE A 122 -9.43 11.83 4.55
C ILE A 122 -8.82 11.24 3.29
N LEU A 123 -7.58 10.77 3.41
CA LEU A 123 -6.88 9.95 2.42
C LEU A 123 -6.76 8.52 2.94
N TYR A 124 -7.19 7.54 2.16
CA TYR A 124 -6.92 6.12 2.43
C TYR A 124 -5.65 5.71 1.69
N TYR A 125 -4.51 5.66 2.39
CA TYR A 125 -3.27 5.11 1.84
C TYR A 125 -3.36 3.59 1.83
N ILE A 126 -3.06 2.98 0.69
CA ILE A 126 -3.13 1.54 0.48
C ILE A 126 -1.81 1.08 -0.17
N ASP A 127 -1.19 0.01 0.37
CA ASP A 127 -0.07 -0.64 -0.29
C ASP A 127 -0.54 -1.31 -1.59
N ALA A 128 0.27 -1.21 -2.63
CA ALA A 128 -0.09 -1.67 -3.97
C ALA A 128 -0.35 -3.19 -4.08
N ASP A 129 0.06 -3.95 -3.08
CA ASP A 129 -0.15 -5.40 -2.96
C ASP A 129 -1.35 -5.77 -2.07
N ILE A 130 -2.28 -4.83 -1.87
CA ILE A 130 -3.57 -5.08 -1.21
C ILE A 130 -4.67 -5.24 -2.27
N LEU A 131 -5.47 -6.29 -2.13
CA LEU A 131 -6.68 -6.53 -2.91
C LEU A 131 -7.92 -6.20 -2.07
N CYS A 132 -8.84 -5.44 -2.63
CA CYS A 132 -10.19 -5.27 -2.11
C CYS A 132 -11.05 -6.45 -2.56
N LEU A 133 -11.63 -7.21 -1.61
CA LEU A 133 -12.41 -8.41 -1.91
C LEU A 133 -13.91 -8.23 -1.67
N GLN A 134 -14.29 -7.19 -0.94
CA GLN A 134 -15.67 -6.92 -0.57
C GLN A 134 -15.95 -5.42 -0.48
N ASN A 135 -17.22 -5.09 -0.21
CA ASN A 135 -17.65 -3.72 0.00
C ASN A 135 -16.91 -3.05 1.17
N THR A 136 -16.41 -1.84 0.92
CA THR A 136 -15.59 -1.07 1.86
C THR A 136 -16.34 0.04 2.58
N SER A 137 -17.65 0.14 2.43
CA SER A 137 -18.45 1.23 3.03
C SER A 137 -18.29 1.36 4.54
N GLU A 138 -18.15 0.25 5.27
CA GLU A 138 -17.89 0.27 6.71
C GLU A 138 -16.56 0.97 7.03
N LEU A 139 -15.50 0.72 6.25
CA LEU A 139 -14.20 1.37 6.43
C LEU A 139 -14.30 2.87 6.17
N PHE A 140 -14.90 3.25 5.03
CA PHE A 140 -14.95 4.64 4.59
C PHE A 140 -15.92 5.51 5.42
N ASN A 141 -16.95 4.91 6.01
CA ASN A 141 -17.89 5.61 6.88
C ASN A 141 -17.44 5.65 8.35
N THR A 142 -16.30 5.03 8.70
CA THR A 142 -15.80 5.04 10.07
C THR A 142 -15.03 6.34 10.39
N PRO A 143 -15.58 7.24 11.23
CA PRO A 143 -14.96 8.54 11.47
C PRO A 143 -13.65 8.39 12.26
N LEU A 144 -12.63 9.15 11.90
CA LEU A 144 -11.36 9.19 12.64
C LEU A 144 -11.41 10.03 13.92
N ASN A 145 -12.42 10.90 14.07
CA ASN A 145 -12.58 11.81 15.22
C ASN A 145 -11.28 12.59 15.51
N ASN A 146 -10.71 12.38 16.71
CA ASN A 146 -9.51 13.08 17.15
C ASN A 146 -8.20 12.39 16.76
N TYR A 147 -8.24 11.24 16.10
CA TYR A 147 -7.04 10.51 15.69
C TYR A 147 -6.44 11.09 14.41
N ILE A 148 -5.11 10.97 14.29
CA ILE A 148 -4.37 11.38 13.08
C ILE A 148 -4.54 10.32 12.01
N ILE A 149 -4.48 9.03 12.42
CA ILE A 149 -4.64 7.90 11.50
C ILE A 149 -5.62 6.88 12.05
N GLY A 150 -6.22 6.12 11.11
CA GLY A 150 -6.80 4.82 11.37
C GLY A 150 -5.90 3.75 10.78
N ALA A 151 -5.67 2.64 11.49
CA ALA A 151 -4.79 1.55 11.04
C ALA A 151 -5.24 0.22 11.63
N VAL A 152 -4.71 -0.88 11.09
CA VAL A 152 -4.94 -2.24 11.61
C VAL A 152 -3.71 -2.75 12.34
N SER A 153 -3.91 -3.42 13.48
CA SER A 153 -2.84 -4.09 14.22
C SER A 153 -2.09 -5.08 13.32
N ASP A 154 -0.77 -5.09 13.40
CA ASP A 154 0.03 -6.14 12.78
C ASP A 154 -0.21 -7.50 13.49
N ILE A 155 0.26 -8.60 12.91
CA ILE A 155 0.11 -9.93 13.53
C ILE A 155 0.75 -9.99 14.92
N PRO A 156 0.23 -10.80 15.86
CA PRO A 156 0.68 -10.81 17.26
C PRO A 156 2.19 -11.02 17.44
N LYS A 157 2.81 -11.85 16.60
CA LYS A 157 4.26 -12.10 16.61
C LYS A 157 5.04 -10.82 16.30
N MET A 158 4.57 -10.03 15.35
CA MET A 158 5.20 -8.75 14.97
C MET A 158 4.97 -7.69 16.02
N ASN A 159 3.77 -7.59 16.57
CA ASN A 159 3.46 -6.72 17.69
C ASN A 159 4.47 -6.90 18.84
N LYS A 160 4.60 -8.13 19.35
CA LYS A 160 5.52 -8.44 20.46
C LYS A 160 6.98 -8.10 20.13
N LYS A 161 7.43 -8.49 18.93
CA LYS A 161 8.82 -8.30 18.47
C LYS A 161 9.17 -6.82 18.30
N ARG A 162 8.28 -6.05 17.64
CA ARG A 162 8.59 -4.66 17.28
C ARG A 162 8.36 -3.70 18.44
N ASN A 163 7.32 -3.89 19.23
CA ASN A 163 7.10 -3.10 20.44
C ASN A 163 8.30 -3.18 21.39
N LYS A 164 8.86 -4.39 21.59
CA LYS A 164 10.10 -4.56 22.36
C LYS A 164 11.26 -3.77 21.77
N ALA A 165 11.47 -3.85 20.45
CA ALA A 165 12.58 -3.18 19.78
C ALA A 165 12.46 -1.64 19.76
N LEU A 166 11.21 -1.13 19.80
CA LEU A 166 10.91 0.29 19.77
C LEU A 166 10.63 0.89 21.16
N ASN A 167 10.69 0.08 22.23
CA ASN A 167 10.30 0.47 23.60
C ASN A 167 8.85 0.98 23.68
N LEU A 168 7.95 0.24 23.02
CA LEU A 168 6.50 0.51 22.94
C LEU A 168 5.70 -0.68 23.51
N GLN A 169 6.14 -1.27 24.65
CA GLN A 169 5.61 -2.54 25.18
C GLN A 169 4.11 -2.48 25.48
N ASP A 170 3.61 -1.32 25.88
CA ASP A 170 2.21 -1.10 26.28
C ASP A 170 1.33 -0.62 25.11
N HIS A 171 1.86 -0.63 23.88
CA HIS A 171 1.14 -0.18 22.69
C HIS A 171 0.88 -1.32 21.71
N ILE A 172 -0.10 -1.13 20.83
CA ILE A 172 -0.35 -2.01 19.72
C ILE A 172 0.47 -1.51 18.53
N TYR A 173 1.30 -2.38 17.95
CA TYR A 173 2.05 -2.08 16.75
C TYR A 173 1.16 -2.32 15.52
N PHE A 174 0.97 -1.31 14.67
CA PHE A 174 0.14 -1.41 13.48
C PHE A 174 0.94 -1.73 12.23
N ASN A 175 0.28 -2.37 11.26
CA ASN A 175 0.79 -2.54 9.90
C ASN A 175 0.47 -1.29 9.07
N ALA A 176 1.47 -0.76 8.35
CA ALA A 176 1.34 0.49 7.60
C ALA A 176 0.78 0.33 6.17
N GLY A 177 0.38 -0.89 5.78
CA GLY A 177 -0.14 -1.15 4.42
C GLY A 177 -1.52 -0.54 4.15
N MET A 178 -2.33 -0.34 5.19
CA MET A 178 -3.60 0.38 5.11
C MET A 178 -3.64 1.46 6.19
N LEU A 179 -3.78 2.72 5.78
CA LEU A 179 -3.89 3.87 6.68
C LEU A 179 -5.04 4.78 6.21
N ALA A 180 -6.02 5.02 7.08
CA ALA A 180 -6.93 6.15 6.90
C ALA A 180 -6.25 7.38 7.51
N ILE A 181 -5.98 8.42 6.75
CA ILE A 181 -5.19 9.59 7.16
C ILE A 181 -6.08 10.82 7.23
N ASN A 182 -6.22 11.42 8.42
CA ASN A 182 -6.78 12.74 8.55
C ASN A 182 -5.73 13.77 8.11
N ILE A 183 -5.91 14.33 6.93
CA ILE A 183 -4.92 15.21 6.28
C ILE A 183 -4.62 16.43 7.15
N LYS A 184 -5.66 17.10 7.65
CA LYS A 184 -5.50 18.29 8.50
C LYS A 184 -4.64 17.96 9.74
N LYS A 185 -5.00 16.90 10.46
CA LYS A 185 -4.26 16.50 11.68
C LYS A 185 -2.85 16.01 11.38
N TRP A 186 -2.64 15.31 10.25
CA TRP A 186 -1.31 14.90 9.80
C TRP A 186 -0.38 16.11 9.60
N ILE A 187 -0.90 17.19 8.99
CA ILE A 187 -0.16 18.42 8.73
C ILE A 187 0.06 19.21 10.04
N GLU A 188 -0.99 19.39 10.85
CA GLU A 188 -0.92 20.13 12.12
C GLU A 188 0.04 19.47 13.12
N PHE A 189 0.10 18.15 13.15
CA PHE A 189 1.04 17.38 13.99
C PHE A 189 2.47 17.38 13.45
N ASP A 190 2.68 17.85 12.23
CA ASP A 190 3.98 17.83 11.53
C ASP A 190 4.55 16.40 11.40
N THR A 191 3.68 15.45 11.07
CA THR A 191 4.00 14.02 11.02
C THR A 191 5.18 13.74 10.11
N PHE A 192 5.23 14.35 8.93
CA PHE A 192 6.30 14.18 7.95
C PHE A 192 7.69 14.44 8.55
N ASN A 193 7.90 15.63 9.12
CA ASN A 193 9.21 15.97 9.69
C ASN A 193 9.54 15.13 10.91
N LYS A 194 8.55 14.79 11.74
CA LYS A 194 8.76 13.94 12.92
C LYS A 194 9.21 12.52 12.54
N VAL A 195 8.59 11.89 11.53
CA VAL A 195 8.99 10.54 11.09
C VAL A 195 10.37 10.56 10.42
N LEU A 196 10.68 11.57 9.59
CA LEU A 196 12.02 11.70 9.01
C LEU A 196 13.09 11.91 10.10
N ASN A 197 12.81 12.78 11.07
CA ASN A 197 13.76 13.08 12.15
C ASN A 197 14.13 11.84 12.99
N VAL A 198 13.15 10.98 13.32
CA VAL A 198 13.45 9.76 14.07
C VAL A 198 14.26 8.76 13.24
N ILE A 199 14.02 8.66 11.92
CA ILE A 199 14.79 7.79 11.03
C ILE A 199 16.23 8.32 10.88
N TYR A 200 16.42 9.61 10.61
CA TYR A 200 17.75 10.21 10.45
C TYR A 200 18.61 10.12 11.72
N LYS A 201 17.99 10.29 12.89
CA LYS A 201 18.71 10.17 14.18
C LYS A 201 19.23 8.76 14.44
N ASN A 202 18.50 7.72 14.04
CA ASN A 202 18.84 6.32 14.35
C ASN A 202 18.46 5.37 13.21
N PRO A 203 19.05 5.45 12.01
CA PRO A 203 18.61 4.70 10.83
C PRO A 203 18.69 3.18 11.02
N LYS A 204 19.62 2.68 11.87
CA LYS A 204 19.78 1.24 12.14
C LYS A 204 18.72 0.66 13.08
N ARG A 205 17.93 1.49 13.75
CA ARG A 205 16.87 1.07 14.69
C ARG A 205 15.66 0.49 13.97
N PHE A 206 15.42 0.93 12.73
CA PHE A 206 14.20 0.68 11.99
C PHE A 206 14.35 -0.49 11.02
N SER A 207 13.97 -1.71 11.45
CA SER A 207 14.01 -2.91 10.60
C SER A 207 12.90 -2.93 9.55
N TYR A 208 11.78 -2.26 9.84
CA TYR A 208 10.64 -2.07 8.95
C TYR A 208 10.46 -0.59 8.61
N LEU A 209 11.58 0.09 8.42
CA LEU A 209 11.76 1.44 7.91
C LEU A 209 10.63 2.43 8.30
N ASP A 210 9.74 2.72 7.38
CA ASP A 210 8.62 3.64 7.49
C ASP A 210 7.58 3.18 8.52
N GLN A 211 7.24 1.89 8.57
CA GLN A 211 6.26 1.33 9.50
C GLN A 211 6.73 1.49 10.95
N ASP A 212 8.00 1.20 11.25
CA ASP A 212 8.56 1.38 12.58
C ASP A 212 8.55 2.86 13.00
N ALA A 213 8.92 3.76 12.08
CA ALA A 213 8.95 5.20 12.36
C ALA A 213 7.55 5.77 12.60
N LEU A 214 6.56 5.36 11.81
CA LEU A 214 5.17 5.74 12.02
C LEU A 214 4.64 5.24 13.38
N ASN A 215 4.91 3.98 13.73
CA ASN A 215 4.51 3.44 15.03
C ASN A 215 5.14 4.21 16.19
N LEU A 216 6.42 4.57 16.08
CA LEU A 216 7.11 5.34 17.12
C LEU A 216 6.55 6.75 17.28
N VAL A 217 6.19 7.41 16.18
CA VAL A 217 5.72 8.81 16.18
C VAL A 217 4.25 8.92 16.50
N LEU A 218 3.42 7.97 16.04
CA LEU A 218 1.97 8.08 16.09
C LEU A 218 1.28 7.19 17.14
N HIS A 219 2.00 6.43 17.96
CA HIS A 219 1.44 5.42 18.87
C HIS A 219 0.26 5.87 19.74
N ASN A 220 0.14 7.16 20.08
CA ASN A 220 -0.98 7.72 20.83
C ASN A 220 -2.07 8.40 19.96
N HIS A 221 -1.95 8.32 18.64
CA HIS A 221 -2.80 9.07 17.71
C HIS A 221 -3.52 8.17 16.69
N ILE A 222 -3.76 6.90 17.06
CA ILE A 222 -4.27 5.86 16.18
C ILE A 222 -5.65 5.41 16.59
N LYS A 223 -6.57 5.35 15.63
CA LYS A 223 -7.81 4.57 15.72
C LYS A 223 -7.57 3.18 15.14
N TYR A 224 -7.72 2.14 15.95
CA TYR A 224 -7.57 0.78 15.46
C TYR A 224 -8.84 0.28 14.78
N PHE A 225 -8.67 -0.26 13.58
CA PHE A 225 -9.72 -0.91 12.80
C PHE A 225 -9.67 -2.43 12.94
N ASN A 226 -10.76 -3.10 12.53
CA ASN A 226 -10.85 -4.55 12.50
C ASN A 226 -9.82 -5.13 11.51
N SER A 227 -9.27 -6.32 11.84
CA SER A 227 -8.27 -7.02 11.03
C SER A 227 -8.73 -7.36 9.61
N LYS A 228 -10.04 -7.44 9.34
CA LYS A 228 -10.60 -7.63 8.00
C LYS A 228 -10.21 -6.53 6.99
N PHE A 229 -9.82 -5.34 7.48
CA PHE A 229 -9.42 -4.19 6.64
C PHE A 229 -7.92 -4.11 6.36
N ASN A 230 -7.12 -5.07 6.80
CA ASN A 230 -5.74 -5.29 6.38
C ASN A 230 -5.33 -6.71 6.79
N CYS A 231 -5.94 -7.71 6.15
CA CYS A 231 -5.75 -9.11 6.49
C CYS A 231 -4.39 -9.60 5.99
N LEU A 232 -3.49 -9.89 6.93
CA LEU A 232 -2.15 -10.41 6.67
C LEU A 232 -2.05 -11.93 6.78
N ASP A 233 -3.03 -12.60 7.38
CA ASP A 233 -3.03 -14.04 7.63
C ASP A 233 -4.44 -14.60 7.50
N ILE A 234 -4.71 -15.23 6.36
CA ILE A 234 -6.03 -15.82 6.05
C ILE A 234 -6.36 -17.07 6.88
N SER A 235 -5.37 -17.70 7.55
CA SER A 235 -5.60 -18.93 8.33
C SER A 235 -6.48 -18.71 9.57
N LYS A 236 -6.65 -17.46 9.99
CA LYS A 236 -7.36 -17.07 11.23
C LYS A 236 -8.68 -16.36 11.00
N ILE A 237 -9.03 -16.07 9.76
CA ILE A 237 -10.22 -15.31 9.38
C ILE A 237 -10.99 -16.15 8.37
N ASN A 238 -12.31 -16.21 8.53
CA ASN A 238 -13.16 -16.72 7.45
C ASN A 238 -12.91 -15.87 6.19
N THR A 239 -12.54 -16.49 5.08
CA THR A 239 -12.23 -15.80 3.83
C THR A 239 -13.37 -14.91 3.35
N ASN A 240 -14.61 -15.26 3.72
CA ASN A 240 -15.78 -14.45 3.41
C ASN A 240 -15.88 -13.14 4.21
N ASP A 241 -15.10 -12.99 5.28
CA ASP A 241 -15.09 -11.79 6.12
C ASP A 241 -13.94 -10.83 5.76
N ILE A 242 -13.03 -11.24 4.87
CA ILE A 242 -11.89 -10.41 4.46
C ILE A 242 -12.37 -9.31 3.51
N VAL A 243 -12.18 -8.06 3.90
CA VAL A 243 -12.48 -6.91 3.04
C VAL A 243 -11.23 -6.49 2.25
N LEU A 244 -10.09 -6.31 2.92
CA LEU A 244 -8.81 -6.00 2.29
C LEU A 244 -7.80 -7.10 2.60
N LEU A 245 -7.36 -7.82 1.56
CA LEU A 245 -6.33 -8.86 1.65
C LEU A 245 -4.97 -8.27 1.30
N HIS A 246 -4.02 -8.32 2.23
CA HIS A 246 -2.68 -7.79 2.04
C HIS A 246 -1.68 -8.92 1.72
N LEU A 247 -1.20 -8.93 0.50
CA LEU A 247 -0.23 -9.92 -0.02
C LEU A 247 1.22 -9.52 0.37
N ALA A 248 1.44 -9.22 1.66
CA ALA A 248 2.68 -8.63 2.18
C ALA A 248 3.92 -9.54 2.06
N ALA A 249 3.75 -10.86 1.91
CA ALA A 249 4.87 -11.80 1.85
C ALA A 249 5.55 -11.82 0.47
N HIS A 250 6.79 -12.35 0.45
CA HIS A 250 7.55 -12.59 -0.77
C HIS A 250 7.84 -14.08 -0.97
N PRO A 251 7.92 -14.55 -2.25
CA PRO A 251 7.67 -13.82 -3.49
C PRO A 251 6.20 -13.41 -3.65
N LYS A 252 5.95 -12.48 -4.57
CA LYS A 252 4.62 -11.95 -4.85
C LYS A 252 3.83 -12.86 -5.82
N PRO A 253 2.48 -12.75 -5.89
CA PRO A 253 1.66 -13.56 -6.80
C PRO A 253 2.05 -13.45 -8.28
N TRP A 254 2.59 -12.31 -8.69
CA TRP A 254 3.06 -12.07 -10.06
C TRP A 254 4.49 -12.54 -10.34
N ASN A 255 5.15 -13.17 -9.36
CA ASN A 255 6.46 -13.77 -9.57
C ASN A 255 6.32 -15.23 -10.06
N ILE A 256 7.35 -15.73 -10.76
CA ILE A 256 7.35 -17.09 -11.30
C ILE A 256 7.32 -18.17 -10.21
N ALA A 257 7.96 -17.93 -9.09
CA ALA A 257 7.96 -18.82 -7.93
C ALA A 257 7.15 -18.20 -6.80
N PHE A 258 6.13 -18.91 -6.37
CA PHE A 258 5.25 -18.50 -5.31
C PHE A 258 5.27 -19.55 -4.20
N PRO A 259 5.75 -19.25 -2.98
CA PRO A 259 5.87 -20.24 -1.92
C PRO A 259 4.51 -20.60 -1.36
N ILE A 260 4.43 -21.78 -0.78
CA ILE A 260 3.26 -22.24 -0.04
C ILE A 260 3.37 -21.71 1.39
N SER A 261 2.43 -20.86 1.76
CA SER A 261 2.24 -20.31 3.11
C SER A 261 0.80 -19.84 3.27
N ASN A 262 0.42 -19.40 4.46
CA ASN A 262 -0.92 -18.88 4.72
C ASN A 262 -1.30 -17.66 3.89
N VAL A 263 -0.33 -16.93 3.32
CA VAL A 263 -0.54 -15.74 2.49
C VAL A 263 -0.09 -15.97 1.04
N CYS A 264 1.00 -16.74 0.86
CA CYS A 264 1.57 -17.07 -0.45
C CYS A 264 1.14 -18.48 -0.86
N ASN A 265 -0.05 -18.63 -1.41
CA ASN A 265 -0.65 -19.90 -1.83
C ASN A 265 -1.33 -19.77 -3.20
N ASP A 266 -1.70 -20.89 -3.81
CA ASP A 266 -2.32 -20.91 -5.13
C ASP A 266 -3.67 -20.19 -5.15
N PHE A 267 -4.43 -20.21 -4.05
CA PHE A 267 -5.67 -19.45 -3.94
C PHE A 267 -5.42 -17.95 -4.10
N ASN A 268 -4.48 -17.38 -3.34
CA ASN A 268 -4.14 -15.95 -3.43
C ASN A 268 -3.52 -15.58 -4.79
N LYS A 269 -2.74 -16.49 -5.38
CA LYS A 269 -2.19 -16.29 -6.73
C LYS A 269 -3.28 -16.23 -7.79
N ASN A 270 -4.21 -17.16 -7.77
CA ASN A 270 -5.32 -17.21 -8.70
C ASN A 270 -6.27 -16.03 -8.47
N LEU A 271 -6.52 -15.67 -7.23
CA LEU A 271 -7.32 -14.51 -6.87
C LEU A 271 -6.69 -13.21 -7.40
N TYR A 272 -5.38 -13.00 -7.18
CA TYR A 272 -4.67 -11.85 -7.74
C TYR A 272 -4.81 -11.83 -9.29
N LYS A 273 -4.55 -12.97 -9.94
CA LYS A 273 -4.65 -13.09 -11.40
C LYS A 273 -6.05 -12.77 -11.92
N SER A 274 -7.10 -13.18 -11.21
CA SER A 274 -8.49 -12.90 -11.62
C SER A 274 -8.83 -11.41 -11.66
N TYR A 275 -8.20 -10.58 -10.81
CA TYR A 275 -8.31 -9.12 -10.87
C TYR A 275 -7.36 -8.51 -11.91
N GLU A 276 -6.13 -9.02 -12.01
CA GLU A 276 -5.18 -8.55 -13.00
C GLU A 276 -5.68 -8.72 -14.43
N ASP A 277 -6.39 -9.82 -14.71
CA ASP A 277 -7.00 -10.08 -16.03
C ASP A 277 -8.04 -9.03 -16.44
N LYS A 278 -8.51 -8.23 -15.50
CA LYS A 278 -9.44 -7.12 -15.71
C LYS A 278 -8.74 -5.76 -15.79
N THR A 279 -7.42 -5.75 -16.02
CA THR A 279 -6.60 -4.55 -16.16
C THR A 279 -5.84 -4.56 -17.49
N PRO A 280 -5.32 -3.41 -17.92
CA PRO A 280 -4.41 -3.34 -19.09
C PRO A 280 -3.08 -4.11 -18.92
N TRP A 281 -2.84 -4.75 -17.77
CA TRP A 281 -1.68 -5.61 -17.50
C TRP A 281 -1.97 -7.11 -17.62
N LYS A 282 -3.18 -7.52 -18.04
CA LYS A 282 -3.65 -8.91 -18.13
C LYS A 282 -2.67 -9.89 -18.80
N ASP A 283 -1.98 -9.43 -19.85
CA ASP A 283 -1.05 -10.23 -20.66
C ASP A 283 0.41 -10.07 -20.22
N THR A 284 0.66 -9.42 -19.05
CA THR A 284 2.02 -9.23 -18.56
C THR A 284 2.57 -10.55 -18.03
N PRO A 285 3.75 -11.02 -18.52
CA PRO A 285 4.32 -12.28 -18.06
C PRO A 285 4.70 -12.23 -16.59
N LEU A 286 4.81 -13.40 -15.96
CA LEU A 286 5.32 -13.51 -14.58
C LEU A 286 6.76 -13.00 -14.51
N GLU A 287 7.06 -12.29 -13.42
CA GLU A 287 8.40 -11.74 -13.20
C GLU A 287 9.41 -12.81 -12.87
N GLN A 288 10.55 -12.76 -13.54
CA GLN A 288 11.73 -13.57 -13.29
C GLN A 288 12.60 -12.95 -12.18
N PRO A 289 13.42 -13.74 -11.46
CA PRO A 289 14.37 -13.20 -10.50
C PRO A 289 15.40 -12.30 -11.20
N LYS A 290 15.57 -11.08 -10.69
CA LYS A 290 16.44 -10.05 -11.28
C LYS A 290 17.90 -10.16 -10.82
N ASN A 291 18.16 -10.90 -9.74
CA ASN A 291 19.49 -11.03 -9.16
C ASN A 291 19.64 -12.34 -8.36
N TYR A 292 20.89 -12.66 -7.95
CA TYR A 292 21.19 -13.88 -7.20
C TYR A 292 20.41 -14.00 -5.86
N LYS A 293 20.15 -12.88 -5.21
CA LYS A 293 19.40 -12.85 -3.94
C LYS A 293 17.93 -13.27 -4.14
N GLU A 294 17.30 -12.73 -5.15
CA GLU A 294 15.94 -13.13 -5.57
C GLU A 294 15.91 -14.58 -6.05
N LEU A 295 16.88 -14.98 -6.88
CA LEU A 295 17.00 -16.37 -7.34
C LEU A 295 17.10 -17.35 -6.16
N LYS A 296 17.81 -17.00 -5.10
CA LYS A 296 17.92 -17.83 -3.88
C LYS A 296 16.58 -17.96 -3.16
N VAL A 297 15.80 -16.86 -3.08
CA VAL A 297 14.43 -16.88 -2.52
C VAL A 297 13.53 -17.76 -3.36
N TYR A 298 13.57 -17.63 -4.69
CA TYR A 298 12.77 -18.41 -5.64
C TYR A 298 13.13 -19.89 -5.61
N SER A 299 14.42 -20.22 -5.55
CA SER A 299 14.88 -21.62 -5.45
C SER A 299 14.42 -22.28 -4.16
N LYS A 300 14.33 -21.54 -3.07
CA LYS A 300 13.77 -22.02 -1.80
C LYS A 300 12.26 -22.25 -1.93
N ALA A 301 11.54 -21.30 -2.53
CA ALA A 301 10.10 -21.42 -2.78
C ALA A 301 9.76 -22.60 -3.68
N LEU A 302 10.52 -22.81 -4.78
CA LEU A 302 10.35 -23.95 -5.68
C LEU A 302 10.63 -25.30 -5.02
N ARG A 303 11.55 -25.37 -4.06
CA ARG A 303 11.77 -26.59 -3.26
C ARG A 303 10.57 -26.91 -2.38
N TYR A 304 10.00 -25.93 -1.69
CA TYR A 304 8.78 -26.13 -0.90
C TYR A 304 7.61 -26.60 -1.77
N ASN A 305 7.43 -25.98 -2.95
CA ASN A 305 6.38 -26.42 -3.89
C ASN A 305 6.56 -27.85 -4.37
N LYS A 306 7.81 -28.30 -4.62
CA LYS A 306 8.09 -29.69 -5.04
C LYS A 306 7.86 -30.71 -3.92
N GLU A 307 8.13 -30.35 -2.67
CA GLU A 307 7.89 -31.22 -1.51
C GLU A 307 6.39 -31.37 -1.24
N TYR A 308 5.62 -30.30 -1.41
CA TYR A 308 4.17 -30.33 -1.23
C TYR A 308 3.43 -31.12 -2.32
N LEU A 309 3.92 -31.09 -3.57
CA LEU A 309 3.32 -31.84 -4.68
C LEU A 309 3.68 -33.34 -4.65
N LYS A 310 4.58 -33.76 -3.75
CA LYS A 310 4.99 -35.17 -3.57
C LYS A 310 4.28 -35.84 -2.38
N GLY A 311 3.57 -35.13 -1.54
CA GLY A 311 2.76 -35.63 -0.42
C GLY A 311 1.31 -35.66 -0.77
#